data_8f9da6069597990662e4b6af0bdaa5ca
#
_entry.id   8f9da6069597990662e4b6af0bdaa5ca
#
_cell.length_a   1.000
_cell.length_b   1.000
_cell.length_c   1.000
_cell.angle_alpha   90.00
_cell.angle_beta   90.00
_cell.angle_gamma   90.00
#
_symmetry.space_group_name_H-M   'P 1'
#
loop_
_entity.id
_entity.type
_entity.pdbx_description
1 polymer ?
#
loop_
_entity_poly.entity_id
_entity_poly.type
_entity_poly.pdbx_seq_one_letter_code
_entity_poly.pdbx_strand_id
1 'polypeptide(L)'
;MKRSKITLIGGGQIGGNLALISAQKELGDVVLFDIPPAEGMVKGKTLDIMQLRPHDGYDSNLIGTSNYEDIADSDVVIITAGVPRKPGMTRDDLLGINLKIISDVALNVKKYAPNAFVIVVSNPLDAIVYAFYKVSGFSKNKVIGMAGALDSSRFKAFLAMETGYSV
;
A
#
# COMPACT_ATOMS: atom_id res chain seq x y z
N MET A 1 -3.08 25.28 -2.80
CA MET A 1 -2.04 24.26 -3.07
C MET A 1 -2.75 22.95 -3.43
N LYS A 2 -2.26 22.18 -4.41
CA LYS A 2 -2.78 20.84 -4.70
C LYS A 2 -2.42 19.92 -3.52
N ARG A 3 -3.37 19.18 -2.97
CA ARG A 3 -3.07 18.12 -1.98
C ARG A 3 -2.24 17.03 -2.63
N SER A 4 -1.34 16.42 -1.87
CA SER A 4 -0.63 15.23 -2.32
C SER A 4 -1.61 14.07 -2.55
N LYS A 5 -1.32 13.21 -3.51
CA LYS A 5 -2.14 12.04 -3.83
C LYS A 5 -1.39 10.76 -3.45
N ILE A 6 -2.01 9.97 -2.60
CA ILE A 6 -1.47 8.71 -2.10
C ILE A 6 -2.31 7.57 -2.67
N THR A 7 -1.70 6.69 -3.41
CA THR A 7 -2.36 5.48 -3.90
C THR A 7 -1.92 4.26 -3.10
N LEU A 8 -2.90 3.47 -2.66
CA LEU A 8 -2.71 2.18 -1.99
C LEU A 8 -3.16 1.08 -2.94
N ILE A 9 -2.23 0.26 -3.41
CA ILE A 9 -2.51 -0.88 -4.29
C ILE A 9 -2.62 -2.14 -3.44
N GLY A 10 -3.84 -2.66 -3.33
CA GLY A 10 -4.26 -3.73 -2.43
C GLY A 10 -5.16 -3.21 -1.32
N GLY A 11 -6.47 -3.42 -1.45
CA GLY A 11 -7.51 -2.96 -0.52
C GLY A 11 -7.78 -3.89 0.65
N GLY A 12 -6.89 -4.85 0.92
CA GLY A 12 -7.00 -5.78 2.06
C GLY A 12 -6.95 -5.08 3.43
N GLN A 13 -6.56 -5.82 4.46
CA GLN A 13 -6.48 -5.27 5.83
C GLN A 13 -5.43 -4.15 5.94
N ILE A 14 -4.23 -4.40 5.42
CA ILE A 14 -3.13 -3.42 5.52
C ILE A 14 -3.48 -2.17 4.72
N GLY A 15 -3.91 -2.31 3.46
CA GLY A 15 -4.26 -1.17 2.61
C GLY A 15 -5.42 -0.35 3.19
N GLY A 16 -6.48 -1.00 3.69
CA GLY A 16 -7.59 -0.31 4.33
C GLY A 16 -7.18 0.48 5.57
N ASN A 17 -6.35 -0.10 6.45
CA ASN A 17 -5.84 0.59 7.64
C ASN A 17 -4.92 1.77 7.27
N LEU A 18 -4.06 1.60 6.25
CA LEU A 18 -3.23 2.69 5.76
C LEU A 18 -4.06 3.82 5.14
N ALA A 19 -5.16 3.49 4.44
CA ALA A 19 -6.08 4.49 3.91
C ALA A 19 -6.68 5.34 5.05
N LEU A 20 -7.19 4.69 6.10
CA LEU A 20 -7.76 5.37 7.27
C LEU A 20 -6.72 6.28 7.95
N ILE A 21 -5.54 5.74 8.27
CA ILE A 21 -4.49 6.50 8.96
C ILE A 21 -3.98 7.66 8.11
N SER A 22 -3.84 7.46 6.80
CA SER A 22 -3.41 8.53 5.89
C SER A 22 -4.42 9.65 5.82
N ALA A 23 -5.71 9.32 5.82
CA ALA A 23 -6.80 10.29 5.84
C ALA A 23 -6.85 11.06 7.14
N GLN A 24 -6.88 10.39 8.30
CA GLN A 24 -6.93 11.01 9.62
C GLN A 24 -5.72 11.92 9.90
N LYS A 25 -4.55 11.57 9.36
CA LYS A 25 -3.33 12.40 9.47
C LYS A 25 -3.24 13.48 8.39
N GLU A 26 -4.22 13.58 7.51
CA GLU A 26 -4.27 14.52 6.38
C GLU A 26 -2.98 14.51 5.51
N LEU A 27 -2.39 13.33 5.30
CA LEU A 27 -1.17 13.19 4.51
C LEU A 27 -1.41 13.50 3.01
N GLY A 28 -2.64 13.41 2.56
CA GLY A 28 -3.07 13.67 1.18
C GLY A 28 -4.44 13.06 0.88
N ASP A 29 -4.89 13.22 -0.35
CA ASP A 29 -6.05 12.50 -0.87
C ASP A 29 -5.66 11.06 -1.19
N VAL A 30 -6.55 10.11 -0.91
CA VAL A 30 -6.22 8.68 -0.95
C VAL A 30 -7.01 7.96 -2.05
N VAL A 31 -6.30 7.19 -2.86
CA VAL A 31 -6.88 6.21 -3.80
C VAL A 31 -6.62 4.82 -3.24
N LEU A 32 -7.68 4.08 -2.92
CA LEU A 32 -7.61 2.68 -2.53
C LEU A 32 -7.96 1.81 -3.73
N PHE A 33 -6.95 1.23 -4.35
CA PHE A 33 -7.09 0.40 -5.55
C PHE A 33 -7.09 -1.08 -5.21
N ASP A 34 -7.97 -1.85 -5.86
CA ASP A 34 -7.87 -3.32 -5.90
C ASP A 34 -8.40 -3.85 -7.25
N ILE A 35 -8.28 -5.15 -7.47
CA ILE A 35 -8.75 -5.82 -8.70
C ILE A 35 -10.28 -5.74 -8.83
N PRO A 36 -10.84 -5.84 -10.07
CA PRO A 36 -12.29 -5.67 -10.30
C PRO A 36 -13.20 -6.51 -9.39
N PRO A 37 -12.91 -7.78 -9.06
CA PRO A 37 -13.75 -8.55 -8.14
C PRO A 37 -13.83 -7.96 -6.72
N ALA A 38 -12.85 -7.14 -6.31
CA ALA A 38 -12.79 -6.50 -5.00
C ALA A 38 -13.24 -5.02 -5.03
N GLU A 39 -13.68 -4.50 -6.16
CA GLU A 39 -14.05 -3.09 -6.33
C GLU A 39 -15.12 -2.65 -5.33
N GLY A 40 -16.16 -3.44 -5.15
CA GLY A 40 -17.22 -3.15 -4.17
C GLY A 40 -16.70 -3.02 -2.75
N MET A 41 -15.73 -3.87 -2.38
CA MET A 41 -15.08 -3.83 -1.06
C MET A 41 -14.29 -2.53 -0.86
N VAL A 42 -13.48 -2.12 -1.81
CA VAL A 42 -12.68 -0.88 -1.66
C VAL A 42 -13.54 0.37 -1.71
N LYS A 43 -14.61 0.38 -2.52
CA LYS A 43 -15.60 1.47 -2.53
C LYS A 43 -16.32 1.58 -1.17
N GLY A 44 -16.75 0.46 -0.59
CA GLY A 44 -17.36 0.43 0.74
C GLY A 44 -16.42 0.97 1.80
N LYS A 45 -15.18 0.47 1.87
CA LYS A 45 -14.17 0.94 2.84
C LYS A 45 -13.90 2.45 2.73
N THR A 46 -13.72 2.95 1.52
CA THR A 46 -13.46 4.39 1.33
C THR A 46 -14.67 5.24 1.67
N LEU A 47 -15.87 4.77 1.40
CA LEU A 47 -17.11 5.42 1.82
C LEU A 47 -17.23 5.51 3.33
N ASP A 48 -16.98 4.40 4.05
CA ASP A 48 -17.01 4.38 5.52
C ASP A 48 -15.99 5.37 6.11
N ILE A 49 -14.76 5.39 5.58
CA ILE A 49 -13.73 6.33 6.01
C ILE A 49 -14.17 7.79 5.71
N MET A 50 -14.76 8.06 4.54
CA MET A 50 -15.26 9.40 4.19
C MET A 50 -16.35 9.88 5.17
N GLN A 51 -17.18 8.97 5.66
CA GLN A 51 -18.25 9.30 6.63
C GLN A 51 -17.70 9.63 8.03
N LEU A 52 -16.47 9.27 8.36
CA LEU A 52 -15.81 9.68 9.60
C LEU A 52 -15.33 11.14 9.58
N ARG A 53 -15.18 11.76 8.41
CA ARG A 53 -14.64 13.13 8.25
C ARG A 53 -15.30 14.16 9.16
N PRO A 54 -16.61 14.29 9.22
CA PRO A 54 -17.26 15.30 10.08
C PRO A 54 -17.05 15.02 11.57
N HIS A 55 -16.83 13.76 11.94
CA HIS A 55 -16.63 13.35 13.34
C HIS A 55 -15.19 13.56 13.79
N ASP A 56 -14.24 13.12 12.98
CA ASP A 56 -12.81 13.12 13.30
C ASP A 56 -12.09 14.42 12.89
N GLY A 57 -12.75 15.27 12.11
CA GLY A 57 -12.26 16.61 11.77
C GLY A 57 -11.15 16.66 10.71
N TYR A 58 -11.03 15.64 9.85
CA TYR A 58 -10.11 15.67 8.71
C TYR A 58 -10.85 15.92 7.39
N ASP A 59 -10.13 16.41 6.35
CA ASP A 59 -10.70 16.79 5.07
C ASP A 59 -10.07 16.08 3.86
N SER A 60 -9.30 15.01 4.07
CA SER A 60 -8.78 14.17 2.98
C SER A 60 -9.91 13.52 2.18
N ASN A 61 -9.82 13.54 0.86
CA ASN A 61 -10.74 12.83 -0.01
C ASN A 61 -10.26 11.39 -0.25
N LEU A 62 -11.20 10.44 -0.29
CA LEU A 62 -10.88 9.04 -0.56
C LEU A 62 -11.76 8.48 -1.67
N ILE A 63 -11.14 7.72 -2.57
CA ILE A 63 -11.85 6.95 -3.59
C ILE A 63 -11.40 5.50 -3.57
N GLY A 64 -12.37 4.57 -3.70
CA GLY A 64 -12.11 3.15 -3.93
C GLY A 64 -12.34 2.82 -5.40
N THR A 65 -11.42 2.13 -6.05
CA THR A 65 -11.49 1.86 -7.49
C THR A 65 -10.79 0.57 -7.89
N SER A 66 -11.16 0.04 -9.05
CA SER A 66 -10.41 -0.99 -9.77
C SER A 66 -9.83 -0.48 -11.10
N ASN A 67 -9.98 0.81 -11.39
CA ASN A 67 -9.45 1.43 -12.60
C ASN A 67 -8.09 2.07 -12.33
N TYR A 68 -7.07 1.61 -13.05
CA TYR A 68 -5.73 2.19 -12.94
C TYR A 68 -5.63 3.66 -13.40
N GLU A 69 -6.58 4.17 -14.17
CA GLU A 69 -6.58 5.58 -14.53
C GLU A 69 -6.73 6.50 -13.31
N ASP A 70 -7.42 6.03 -12.28
CA ASP A 70 -7.65 6.79 -11.06
C ASP A 70 -6.37 7.00 -10.23
N ILE A 71 -5.31 6.18 -10.45
CA ILE A 71 -4.02 6.38 -9.78
C ILE A 71 -3.13 7.41 -10.49
N ALA A 72 -3.58 7.98 -11.62
CA ALA A 72 -2.77 8.93 -12.38
C ALA A 72 -2.29 10.09 -11.49
N ASP A 73 -1.06 10.53 -11.74
CA ASP A 73 -0.40 11.64 -11.02
C ASP A 73 -0.31 11.44 -9.49
N SER A 74 -0.25 10.21 -9.01
CA SER A 74 0.04 9.93 -7.60
C SER A 74 1.46 10.38 -7.25
N ASP A 75 1.59 11.07 -6.10
CA ASP A 75 2.89 11.45 -5.54
C ASP A 75 3.55 10.27 -4.84
N VAL A 76 2.74 9.43 -4.17
CA VAL A 76 3.19 8.22 -3.47
C VAL A 76 2.30 7.04 -3.84
N VAL A 77 2.92 5.90 -4.14
CA VAL A 77 2.23 4.62 -4.35
C VAL A 77 2.73 3.61 -3.32
N ILE A 78 1.82 3.08 -2.51
CA ILE A 78 2.12 2.05 -1.51
C ILE A 78 1.52 0.72 -1.98
N ILE A 79 2.36 -0.30 -2.11
CA ILE A 79 1.96 -1.60 -2.64
C ILE A 79 1.85 -2.61 -1.52
N THR A 80 0.62 -3.03 -1.24
CA THR A 80 0.28 -4.09 -0.30
C THR A 80 -0.37 -5.29 -1.00
N ALA A 81 -0.52 -5.20 -2.33
CA ALA A 81 -1.11 -6.25 -3.15
C ALA A 81 -0.26 -7.52 -3.13
N GLY A 82 -0.93 -8.64 -3.08
CA GLY A 82 -0.33 -9.96 -3.06
C GLY A 82 -1.22 -10.96 -2.32
N VAL A 83 -1.00 -12.24 -2.56
CA VAL A 83 -1.72 -13.29 -1.82
C VAL A 83 -0.94 -13.67 -0.57
N PRO A 84 -1.61 -13.91 0.56
CA PRO A 84 -0.98 -14.44 1.76
C PRO A 84 -0.65 -15.93 1.56
N ARG A 85 0.35 -16.41 2.29
CA ARG A 85 0.69 -17.83 2.28
C ARG A 85 -0.48 -18.66 2.82
N LYS A 86 -0.90 -19.65 2.06
CA LYS A 86 -1.93 -20.61 2.47
C LYS A 86 -1.29 -21.93 2.96
N PRO A 87 -1.96 -22.70 3.81
CA PRO A 87 -1.51 -24.05 4.16
C PRO A 87 -1.26 -24.89 2.89
N GLY A 88 -0.13 -25.60 2.85
CA GLY A 88 0.27 -26.41 1.71
C GLY A 88 1.05 -25.68 0.62
N MET A 89 1.14 -24.36 0.64
CA MET A 89 1.98 -23.61 -0.31
C MET A 89 3.45 -23.60 0.12
N THR A 90 4.34 -23.85 -0.81
CA THR A 90 5.76 -23.61 -0.65
C THR A 90 6.08 -22.11 -0.72
N ARG A 91 7.31 -21.73 -0.35
CA ARG A 91 7.77 -20.33 -0.53
C ARG A 91 7.89 -19.97 -2.01
N ASP A 92 8.29 -20.92 -2.85
CA ASP A 92 8.47 -20.72 -4.27
C ASP A 92 7.13 -20.56 -5.00
N ASP A 93 6.09 -21.31 -4.60
CA ASP A 93 4.74 -21.14 -5.12
C ASP A 93 4.21 -19.73 -4.82
N LEU A 94 4.37 -19.27 -3.59
CA LEU A 94 3.97 -17.93 -3.17
C LEU A 94 4.73 -16.86 -3.95
N LEU A 95 6.04 -17.03 -4.10
CA LEU A 95 6.88 -16.12 -4.86
C LEU A 95 6.42 -16.05 -6.32
N GLY A 96 6.20 -17.19 -6.95
CA GLY A 96 5.76 -17.24 -8.34
C GLY A 96 4.43 -16.52 -8.60
N ILE A 97 3.46 -16.64 -7.68
CA ILE A 97 2.18 -15.93 -7.77
C ILE A 97 2.38 -14.43 -7.57
N ASN A 98 3.08 -14.04 -6.52
CA ASN A 98 3.26 -12.63 -6.19
C ASN A 98 4.15 -11.90 -7.21
N LEU A 99 5.09 -12.58 -7.87
CA LEU A 99 5.86 -12.02 -8.97
C LEU A 99 5.00 -11.64 -10.18
N LYS A 100 3.99 -12.43 -10.51
CA LYS A 100 3.04 -12.09 -11.57
C LYS A 100 2.22 -10.86 -11.22
N ILE A 101 1.70 -10.83 -9.99
CA ILE A 101 0.91 -9.69 -9.48
C ILE A 101 1.75 -8.41 -9.52
N ILE A 102 2.96 -8.44 -8.96
CA ILE A 102 3.80 -7.25 -8.89
C ILE A 102 4.27 -6.77 -10.26
N SER A 103 4.46 -7.68 -11.21
CA SER A 103 4.85 -7.32 -12.57
C SER A 103 3.74 -6.53 -13.28
N ASP A 104 2.48 -6.98 -13.15
CA ASP A 104 1.33 -6.24 -13.68
C ASP A 104 1.18 -4.87 -13.01
N VAL A 105 1.24 -4.81 -11.68
CA VAL A 105 1.22 -3.58 -10.91
C VAL A 105 2.33 -2.61 -11.34
N ALA A 106 3.56 -3.13 -11.53
CA ALA A 106 4.71 -2.32 -11.91
C ALA A 106 4.53 -1.63 -13.27
N LEU A 107 4.00 -2.35 -14.26
CA LEU A 107 3.71 -1.81 -15.59
C LEU A 107 2.64 -0.71 -15.52
N ASN A 108 1.57 -0.96 -14.78
CA ASN A 108 0.47 0.00 -14.64
C ASN A 108 0.90 1.24 -13.83
N VAL A 109 1.61 1.08 -12.73
CA VAL A 109 2.16 2.21 -11.97
C VAL A 109 3.11 3.03 -12.84
N LYS A 110 3.96 2.38 -13.64
CA LYS A 110 4.83 3.09 -14.60
C LYS A 110 4.05 3.90 -15.62
N LYS A 111 2.93 3.36 -16.10
CA LYS A 111 2.09 4.00 -17.11
C LYS A 111 1.36 5.23 -16.55
N TYR A 112 0.74 5.11 -15.38
CA TYR A 112 -0.19 6.11 -14.87
C TYR A 112 0.41 7.05 -13.82
N ALA A 113 1.42 6.59 -13.06
CA ALA A 113 2.09 7.38 -12.02
C ALA A 113 3.63 7.32 -12.13
N PRO A 114 4.22 7.69 -13.29
CA PRO A 114 5.65 7.49 -13.58
C PRO A 114 6.59 8.29 -12.67
N ASN A 115 6.09 9.31 -12.01
CA ASN A 115 6.87 10.19 -11.14
C ASN A 115 6.70 9.87 -9.64
N ALA A 116 5.84 8.92 -9.29
CA ALA A 116 5.55 8.56 -7.92
C ALA A 116 6.80 8.05 -7.16
N PHE A 117 6.78 8.24 -5.84
CA PHE A 117 7.63 7.51 -4.92
C PHE A 117 6.93 6.21 -4.53
N VAL A 118 7.60 5.07 -4.65
CA VAL A 118 6.97 3.75 -4.47
C VAL A 118 7.49 3.08 -3.21
N ILE A 119 6.56 2.66 -2.33
CA ILE A 119 6.81 1.91 -1.11
C ILE A 119 6.20 0.52 -1.25
N VAL A 120 7.02 -0.51 -1.23
CA VAL A 120 6.57 -1.90 -1.31
C VAL A 120 6.49 -2.49 0.10
N VAL A 121 5.34 -3.09 0.43
CA VAL A 121 5.08 -3.76 1.71
C VAL A 121 4.88 -5.27 1.51
N SER A 122 4.52 -5.68 0.30
CA SER A 122 4.21 -7.07 -0.06
C SER A 122 5.37 -8.02 0.15
N ASN A 123 5.08 -9.27 0.49
CA ASN A 123 6.06 -10.32 0.76
C ASN A 123 6.11 -11.39 -0.35
N PRO A 124 7.30 -12.03 -0.54
CA PRO A 124 8.59 -11.82 0.15
C PRO A 124 9.25 -10.50 -0.29
N LEU A 125 9.51 -9.62 0.69
CA LEU A 125 9.76 -8.20 0.43
C LEU A 125 10.89 -7.94 -0.58
N ASP A 126 12.09 -8.44 -0.33
CA ASP A 126 13.27 -8.12 -1.15
C ASP A 126 13.08 -8.54 -2.62
N ALA A 127 12.50 -9.73 -2.82
CA ALA A 127 12.22 -10.26 -4.16
C ALA A 127 11.17 -9.40 -4.88
N ILE A 128 10.11 -8.99 -4.18
CA ILE A 128 9.03 -8.17 -4.75
C ILE A 128 9.51 -6.75 -5.06
N VAL A 129 10.28 -6.13 -4.16
CA VAL A 129 10.91 -4.81 -4.41
C VAL A 129 11.82 -4.86 -5.64
N TYR A 130 12.66 -5.89 -5.72
CA TYR A 130 13.58 -6.07 -6.84
C TYR A 130 12.82 -6.28 -8.16
N ALA A 131 11.79 -7.12 -8.14
CA ALA A 131 10.95 -7.37 -9.32
C ALA A 131 10.24 -6.10 -9.79
N PHE A 132 9.61 -5.36 -8.86
CA PHE A 132 8.99 -4.07 -9.17
C PHE A 132 9.99 -3.10 -9.82
N TYR A 133 11.15 -2.93 -9.20
CA TYR A 133 12.22 -2.06 -9.72
C TYR A 133 12.64 -2.44 -11.15
N LYS A 134 12.86 -3.73 -11.39
CA LYS A 134 13.30 -4.23 -12.70
C LYS A 134 12.23 -4.08 -13.78
N VAL A 135 10.98 -4.41 -13.46
CA VAL A 135 9.87 -4.37 -14.44
C VAL A 135 9.43 -2.94 -14.73
N SER A 136 9.32 -2.09 -13.71
CA SER A 136 8.85 -0.71 -13.87
C SER A 136 9.89 0.21 -14.52
N GLY A 137 11.18 -0.09 -14.39
CA GLY A 137 12.24 0.82 -14.83
C GLY A 137 12.26 2.15 -14.08
N PHE A 138 11.71 2.20 -12.87
CA PHE A 138 11.85 3.37 -12.00
C PHE A 138 13.31 3.58 -11.59
N SER A 139 13.68 4.80 -11.25
CA SER A 139 15.00 5.05 -10.70
C SER A 139 15.13 4.45 -9.29
N LYS A 140 16.32 3.98 -8.96
CA LYS A 140 16.66 3.27 -7.71
C LYS A 140 16.23 4.02 -6.45
N ASN A 141 16.29 5.35 -6.46
CA ASN A 141 15.92 6.22 -5.33
C ASN A 141 14.40 6.48 -5.22
N LYS A 142 13.60 5.93 -6.12
CA LYS A 142 12.14 6.06 -6.13
C LYS A 142 11.41 4.80 -5.65
N VAL A 143 12.12 3.71 -5.41
CA VAL A 143 11.53 2.43 -4.99
C VAL A 143 12.20 1.94 -3.72
N ILE A 144 11.39 1.79 -2.66
CA ILE A 144 11.86 1.26 -1.37
C ILE A 144 10.97 0.14 -0.87
N GLY A 145 11.54 -0.72 -0.02
CA GLY A 145 10.79 -1.72 0.73
C GLY A 145 10.62 -1.29 2.19
N MET A 146 9.42 -1.52 2.76
CA MET A 146 9.14 -1.29 4.17
C MET A 146 9.40 -2.59 4.96
N ALA A 147 10.45 -2.63 5.75
CA ALA A 147 10.83 -3.77 6.60
C ALA A 147 11.27 -3.34 7.99
N GLY A 148 12.45 -2.75 8.10
CA GLY A 148 13.09 -2.43 9.38
C GLY A 148 12.27 -1.51 10.28
N ALA A 149 11.42 -0.65 9.73
CA ALA A 149 10.52 0.19 10.51
C ALA A 149 9.57 -0.66 11.38
N LEU A 150 8.98 -1.71 10.81
CA LEU A 150 8.10 -2.63 11.53
C LEU A 150 8.87 -3.45 12.57
N ASP A 151 10.01 -4.02 12.18
CA ASP A 151 10.79 -4.90 13.06
C ASP A 151 11.39 -4.12 14.24
N SER A 152 11.87 -2.91 14.00
CA SER A 152 12.35 -2.01 15.05
C SER A 152 11.24 -1.60 16.02
N SER A 153 10.03 -1.34 15.51
CA SER A 153 8.87 -1.01 16.33
C SER A 153 8.43 -2.20 17.20
N ARG A 154 8.43 -3.40 16.64
CA ARG A 154 8.16 -4.64 17.40
C ARG A 154 9.18 -4.85 18.50
N PHE A 155 10.46 -4.69 18.18
CA PHE A 155 11.55 -4.85 19.16
C PHE A 155 11.38 -3.87 20.33
N LYS A 156 11.11 -2.59 20.03
CA LYS A 156 10.83 -1.58 21.07
C LYS A 156 9.63 -1.94 21.93
N ALA A 157 8.52 -2.38 21.31
CA ALA A 157 7.32 -2.79 22.03
C ALA A 157 7.60 -3.96 22.99
N PHE A 158 8.33 -4.99 22.54
CA PHE A 158 8.70 -6.12 23.41
C PHE A 158 9.65 -5.73 24.53
N LEU A 159 10.60 -4.83 24.27
CA LEU A 159 11.45 -4.29 25.33
C LEU A 159 10.63 -3.51 26.38
N ALA A 160 9.68 -2.69 25.95
CA ALA A 160 8.80 -1.97 26.87
C ALA A 160 7.96 -2.93 27.72
N MET A 161 7.43 -4.00 27.13
CA MET A 161 6.66 -5.01 27.86
C MET A 161 7.53 -5.75 28.89
N GLU A 162 8.76 -6.07 28.56
CA GLU A 162 9.67 -6.80 29.45
C GLU A 162 10.23 -5.91 30.58
N THR A 163 10.53 -4.67 30.28
CA THR A 163 11.20 -3.75 31.20
C THR A 163 10.25 -2.83 31.98
N GLY A 164 8.99 -2.71 31.54
CA GLY A 164 8.02 -1.79 32.13
C GLY A 164 8.24 -0.32 31.74
N TYR A 165 9.18 -0.01 30.85
CA TYR A 165 9.40 1.35 30.34
C TYR A 165 8.46 1.66 29.17
N SER A 166 8.21 2.95 28.95
CA SER A 166 7.46 3.46 27.79
C SER A 166 8.23 3.22 26.48
N VAL A 167 7.49 3.02 25.37
CA VAL A 167 8.05 2.84 24.01
C VAL A 167 8.60 4.18 23.47
#